data_8183493f068fedcef47a8bbf1f7261d9
#
_entry.id   8183493f068fedcef47a8bbf1f7261d9
#
_cell.length_a   1.000
_cell.length_b   1.000
_cell.length_c   1.000
_cell.angle_alpha   90.00
_cell.angle_beta   90.00
_cell.angle_gamma   90.00
#
_symmetry.space_group_name_H-M   'P 1'
#
loop_
_entity.id
_entity.type
_entity.pdbx_description
1 polymer ?
#
loop_
_entity_poly.entity_id
_entity_poly.type
_entity_poly.pdbx_seq_one_letter_code
_entity_poly.pdbx_strand_id
1 'polypeptide(L)'
;RMLGEKNRGWYVQASGLDAERSRIGAMASAKHTYEEFVDFCKERIQRGKPLTKDPVVRNKLVDYAIDLEMWRWFCWRVAWMQSADKVFTSEVSLAFLHQKTVNPKWGHAAASILGMYGVLQKDSKWVPLSGRIEYVYRWAFYTHGHGTNEIQKDIIATRGLGLPRSR
;
A
#
# COMPACT_ATOMS: atom_id res chain seq x y z
N ARG A 1 -16.44 29.82 -3.52
CA ARG A 1 -17.30 29.27 -2.44
C ARG A 1 -16.38 28.81 -1.32
N MET A 2 -16.52 29.36 -0.13
CA MET A 2 -15.70 29.02 1.03
C MET A 2 -16.27 27.74 1.69
N LEU A 3 -15.41 26.79 2.06
CA LEU A 3 -15.77 25.59 2.82
C LEU A 3 -15.44 25.81 4.28
N GLY A 4 -16.46 25.71 5.15
CA GLY A 4 -16.33 25.95 6.60
C GLY A 4 -16.24 27.43 6.98
N GLU A 5 -15.86 27.67 8.23
CA GLU A 5 -15.76 29.00 8.81
C GLU A 5 -14.46 29.72 8.42
N LYS A 6 -14.51 31.05 8.35
CA LYS A 6 -13.32 31.88 8.11
C LYS A 6 -12.23 31.61 9.16
N ASN A 7 -10.98 31.46 8.73
CA ASN A 7 -9.81 31.17 9.57
C ASN A 7 -9.80 29.76 10.20
N ARG A 8 -10.68 28.83 9.78
CA ARG A 8 -10.76 27.45 10.28
C ARG A 8 -10.31 26.41 9.24
N GLY A 9 -9.65 26.83 8.17
CA GLY A 9 -9.25 25.96 7.04
C GLY A 9 -8.40 24.75 7.45
N TRP A 10 -7.55 24.87 8.48
CA TRP A 10 -6.79 23.74 9.00
C TRP A 10 -7.67 22.60 9.52
N TYR A 11 -8.73 22.94 10.26
CA TYR A 11 -9.65 21.94 10.81
C TYR A 11 -10.49 21.27 9.72
N VAL A 12 -10.91 22.03 8.71
CA VAL A 12 -11.60 21.47 7.53
C VAL A 12 -10.70 20.52 6.77
N GLN A 13 -9.44 20.89 6.55
CA GLN A 13 -8.45 20.04 5.90
C GLN A 13 -8.15 18.77 6.71
N ALA A 14 -8.01 18.91 8.02
CA ALA A 14 -7.75 17.77 8.91
C ALA A 14 -8.87 16.73 8.86
N SER A 15 -10.13 17.17 8.87
CA SER A 15 -11.30 16.27 8.75
C SER A 15 -11.31 15.54 7.41
N GLY A 16 -10.97 16.23 6.31
CA GLY A 16 -10.87 15.60 4.99
C GLY A 16 -9.75 14.56 4.93
N LEU A 17 -8.59 14.85 5.52
CA LEU A 17 -7.47 13.92 5.60
C LEU A 17 -7.82 12.66 6.42
N ASP A 18 -8.57 12.81 7.51
CA ASP A 18 -8.98 11.67 8.35
C ASP A 18 -9.95 10.75 7.59
N ALA A 19 -10.88 11.30 6.83
CA ALA A 19 -11.79 10.52 5.97
C ALA A 19 -11.04 9.77 4.85
N GLU A 20 -10.06 10.40 4.21
CA GLU A 20 -9.26 9.79 3.13
C GLU A 20 -8.34 8.66 3.62
N ARG A 21 -7.87 8.75 4.85
CA ARG A 21 -6.86 7.85 5.41
C ARG A 21 -7.31 6.40 5.60
N SER A 22 -8.60 6.06 5.45
CA SER A 22 -9.05 4.66 5.51
C SER A 22 -8.39 3.78 4.44
N ARG A 23 -8.03 4.35 3.29
CA ARG A 23 -7.25 3.70 2.21
C ARG A 23 -7.76 2.34 1.74
N ILE A 24 -9.02 1.99 2.01
CA ILE A 24 -9.63 0.72 1.59
C ILE A 24 -9.57 0.54 0.07
N GLY A 25 -9.83 1.61 -0.70
CA GLY A 25 -9.74 1.56 -2.16
C GLY A 25 -8.33 1.25 -2.66
N ALA A 26 -7.29 1.80 -2.02
CA ALA A 26 -5.90 1.52 -2.37
C ALA A 26 -5.52 0.06 -2.05
N MET A 27 -5.98 -0.48 -0.93
CA MET A 27 -5.79 -1.89 -0.57
C MET A 27 -6.50 -2.81 -1.56
N ALA A 28 -7.74 -2.53 -1.93
CA ALA A 28 -8.49 -3.33 -2.90
C ALA A 28 -7.80 -3.34 -4.27
N SER A 29 -7.31 -2.19 -4.74
CA SER A 29 -6.53 -2.09 -5.99
C SER A 29 -5.22 -2.88 -5.93
N ALA A 30 -4.50 -2.81 -4.81
CA ALA A 30 -3.27 -3.57 -4.62
C ALA A 30 -3.53 -5.08 -4.62
N LYS A 31 -4.61 -5.52 -3.96
CA LYS A 31 -5.04 -6.92 -3.96
C LYS A 31 -5.37 -7.42 -5.36
N HIS A 32 -6.15 -6.66 -6.12
CA HIS A 32 -6.48 -7.01 -7.50
C HIS A 32 -5.22 -7.15 -8.38
N THR A 33 -4.30 -6.19 -8.31
CA THR A 33 -3.03 -6.26 -9.05
C THR A 33 -2.20 -7.47 -8.64
N TYR A 34 -2.20 -7.83 -7.36
CA TYR A 34 -1.53 -9.02 -6.87
C TYR A 34 -2.15 -10.31 -7.43
N GLU A 35 -3.47 -10.43 -7.42
CA GLU A 35 -4.19 -11.60 -7.92
C GLU A 35 -3.90 -11.81 -9.41
N GLU A 36 -3.97 -10.76 -10.23
CA GLU A 36 -3.60 -10.81 -11.65
C GLU A 36 -2.12 -11.22 -11.85
N PHE A 37 -1.22 -10.74 -10.99
CA PHE A 37 0.18 -11.12 -11.05
C PHE A 37 0.40 -12.59 -10.69
N VAL A 38 -0.31 -13.10 -9.70
CA VAL A 38 -0.27 -14.54 -9.34
C VAL A 38 -0.76 -15.40 -10.50
N ASP A 39 -1.86 -15.01 -11.16
CA ASP A 39 -2.40 -15.75 -12.30
C ASP A 39 -1.42 -15.71 -13.48
N PHE A 40 -0.83 -14.56 -13.77
CA PHE A 40 0.26 -14.47 -14.74
C PHE A 40 1.42 -15.43 -14.40
N CYS A 41 1.84 -15.51 -13.13
CA CYS A 41 2.92 -16.42 -12.69
C CYS A 41 2.53 -17.91 -12.79
N LYS A 42 1.25 -18.26 -12.70
CA LYS A 42 0.76 -19.65 -12.92
C LYS A 42 0.85 -20.04 -14.40
N GLU A 43 0.59 -19.11 -15.30
CA GLU A 43 0.57 -19.34 -16.74
C GLU A 43 1.95 -19.23 -17.39
N ARG A 44 2.82 -18.36 -16.86
CA ARG A 44 4.14 -18.09 -17.42
C ARG A 44 5.09 -19.24 -17.17
N ILE A 45 5.50 -19.90 -18.25
CA ILE A 45 6.48 -21.00 -18.20
C ILE A 45 7.91 -20.44 -18.30
N GLN A 46 8.76 -20.83 -17.37
CA GLN A 46 10.21 -20.58 -17.39
C GLN A 46 10.94 -21.88 -17.06
N ARG A 47 11.94 -22.23 -17.86
CA ARG A 47 12.70 -23.48 -17.69
C ARG A 47 11.80 -24.73 -17.59
N GLY A 48 10.73 -24.77 -18.39
CA GLY A 48 9.79 -25.90 -18.48
C GLY A 48 8.78 -26.01 -17.32
N LYS A 49 8.71 -25.02 -16.44
CA LYS A 49 7.75 -25.02 -15.30
C LYS A 49 7.11 -23.64 -15.11
N PRO A 50 5.87 -23.57 -14.60
CA PRO A 50 5.27 -22.30 -14.17
C PRO A 50 6.15 -21.56 -13.17
N LEU A 51 6.15 -20.21 -13.23
CA LEU A 51 6.93 -19.38 -12.28
C LEU A 51 6.54 -19.68 -10.82
N THR A 52 5.30 -20.02 -10.53
CA THR A 52 4.83 -20.40 -9.19
C THR A 52 5.45 -21.70 -8.66
N LYS A 53 6.14 -22.50 -9.50
CA LYS A 53 6.88 -23.69 -9.07
C LYS A 53 8.32 -23.38 -8.67
N ASP A 54 8.81 -22.15 -8.92
CA ASP A 54 10.07 -21.68 -8.39
C ASP A 54 9.91 -21.30 -6.92
N PRO A 55 10.67 -21.89 -5.98
CA PRO A 55 10.52 -21.61 -4.55
C PRO A 55 10.80 -20.15 -4.19
N VAL A 56 11.72 -19.48 -4.89
CA VAL A 56 12.04 -18.06 -4.65
C VAL A 56 10.86 -17.17 -5.05
N VAL A 57 10.28 -17.42 -6.23
CA VAL A 57 9.08 -16.71 -6.69
C VAL A 57 7.92 -16.97 -5.74
N ARG A 58 7.69 -18.23 -5.38
CA ARG A 58 6.61 -18.62 -4.47
C ARG A 58 6.71 -17.92 -3.10
N ASN A 59 7.91 -17.87 -2.51
CA ASN A 59 8.10 -17.18 -1.23
C ASN A 59 7.79 -15.68 -1.34
N LYS A 60 8.26 -14.99 -2.39
CA LYS A 60 7.95 -13.58 -2.62
C LYS A 60 6.45 -13.32 -2.75
N LEU A 61 5.72 -14.22 -3.44
CA LEU A 61 4.27 -14.13 -3.57
C LEU A 61 3.57 -14.33 -2.22
N VAL A 62 3.98 -15.33 -1.45
CA VAL A 62 3.40 -15.61 -0.13
C VAL A 62 3.66 -14.48 0.86
N ASP A 63 4.89 -13.95 0.92
CA ASP A 63 5.23 -12.83 1.80
C ASP A 63 4.32 -11.63 1.54
N TYR A 64 4.10 -11.29 0.27
CA TYR A 64 3.21 -10.18 -0.04
C TYR A 64 1.72 -10.50 0.21
N ALA A 65 1.30 -11.77 0.05
CA ALA A 65 -0.06 -12.18 0.42
C ALA A 65 -0.34 -11.95 1.91
N ILE A 66 0.63 -12.28 2.77
CA ILE A 66 0.56 -12.02 4.22
C ILE A 66 0.50 -10.52 4.49
N ASP A 67 1.36 -9.73 3.87
CA ASP A 67 1.39 -8.28 4.02
C ASP A 67 0.08 -7.62 3.56
N LEU A 68 -0.53 -8.09 2.45
CA LEU A 68 -1.84 -7.62 1.97
C LEU A 68 -2.95 -7.96 2.96
N GLU A 69 -2.93 -9.15 3.53
CA GLU A 69 -3.93 -9.57 4.51
C GLU A 69 -3.83 -8.74 5.79
N MET A 70 -2.62 -8.46 6.27
CA MET A 70 -2.40 -7.54 7.40
C MET A 70 -2.92 -6.13 7.08
N TRP A 71 -2.62 -5.61 5.87
CA TRP A 71 -3.12 -4.31 5.45
C TRP A 71 -4.65 -4.28 5.38
N ARG A 72 -5.27 -5.33 4.89
CA ARG A 72 -6.73 -5.49 4.86
C ARG A 72 -7.33 -5.35 6.26
N TRP A 73 -6.76 -6.02 7.25
CA TRP A 73 -7.24 -5.96 8.63
C TRP A 73 -7.09 -4.56 9.24
N PHE A 74 -6.00 -3.85 8.98
CA PHE A 74 -5.85 -2.46 9.41
C PHE A 74 -6.92 -1.56 8.78
N CYS A 75 -7.19 -1.69 7.49
CA CYS A 75 -8.26 -0.94 6.81
C CYS A 75 -9.65 -1.25 7.40
N TRP A 76 -9.94 -2.53 7.64
CA TRP A 76 -11.21 -2.94 8.24
C TRP A 76 -11.37 -2.39 9.67
N ARG A 77 -10.31 -2.39 10.47
CA ARG A 77 -10.32 -1.81 11.80
C ARG A 77 -10.67 -0.31 11.75
N VAL A 78 -10.03 0.44 10.85
CA VAL A 78 -10.34 1.87 10.66
C VAL A 78 -11.79 2.06 10.23
N ALA A 79 -12.28 1.30 9.25
CA ALA A 79 -13.67 1.39 8.79
C ALA A 79 -14.68 1.08 9.91
N TRP A 80 -14.40 0.06 10.70
CA TRP A 80 -15.23 -0.25 11.87
C TRP A 80 -15.24 0.89 12.89
N MET A 81 -14.08 1.49 13.19
CA MET A 81 -14.01 2.62 14.12
C MET A 81 -14.78 3.84 13.58
N GLN A 82 -14.69 4.10 12.28
CA GLN A 82 -15.47 5.15 11.61
C GLN A 82 -16.98 4.89 11.74
N SER A 83 -17.43 3.67 11.49
CA SER A 83 -18.86 3.31 11.61
C SER A 83 -19.41 3.35 13.04
N ALA A 84 -18.53 3.26 14.03
CA ALA A 84 -18.86 3.28 15.46
C ALA A 84 -18.59 4.66 16.12
N ASP A 85 -18.38 5.72 15.33
CA ASP A 85 -18.05 7.08 15.77
C ASP A 85 -16.88 7.14 16.77
N LYS A 86 -15.91 6.22 16.64
CA LYS A 86 -14.71 6.18 17.49
C LYS A 86 -13.59 7.04 16.94
N VAL A 87 -12.77 7.58 17.83
CA VAL A 87 -11.55 8.30 17.43
C VAL A 87 -10.53 7.29 16.90
N PHE A 88 -9.99 7.55 15.72
CA PHE A 88 -9.05 6.67 14.99
C PHE A 88 -7.87 7.47 14.41
N THR A 89 -6.91 7.85 15.20
CA THR A 89 -5.71 8.58 14.74
C THR A 89 -4.49 7.68 14.58
N SER A 90 -4.22 6.85 15.55
CA SER A 90 -3.08 5.91 15.52
C SER A 90 -3.32 4.72 14.59
N GLU A 91 -4.56 4.23 14.52
CA GLU A 91 -4.94 3.11 13.67
C GLU A 91 -4.79 3.45 12.19
N VAL A 92 -5.18 4.66 11.80
CA VAL A 92 -4.96 5.18 10.45
C VAL A 92 -3.48 5.28 10.13
N SER A 93 -2.68 5.82 11.08
CA SER A 93 -1.24 5.92 10.91
C SER A 93 -0.57 4.55 10.80
N LEU A 94 -1.08 3.54 11.52
CA LEU A 94 -0.60 2.16 11.45
C LEU A 94 -0.88 1.55 10.06
N ALA A 95 -2.12 1.67 9.56
CA ALA A 95 -2.49 1.19 8.22
C ALA A 95 -1.64 1.87 7.13
N PHE A 96 -1.39 3.17 7.27
CA PHE A 96 -0.62 3.95 6.33
C PHE A 96 0.87 3.61 6.35
N LEU A 97 1.46 3.47 7.54
CA LEU A 97 2.84 3.05 7.74
C LEU A 97 3.08 1.65 7.16
N HIS A 98 2.14 0.72 7.40
CA HIS A 98 2.21 -0.62 6.83
C HIS A 98 2.21 -0.58 5.29
N GLN A 99 1.25 0.12 4.67
CA GLN A 99 1.21 0.30 3.22
C GLN A 99 2.53 0.81 2.65
N LYS A 100 3.09 1.87 3.26
CA LYS A 100 4.35 2.50 2.83
C LYS A 100 5.57 1.60 3.01
N THR A 101 5.49 0.64 3.90
CA THR A 101 6.56 -0.33 4.13
C THR A 101 6.47 -1.49 3.14
N VAL A 102 5.27 -1.98 2.84
CA VAL A 102 5.11 -3.19 2.03
C VAL A 102 5.08 -2.91 0.53
N ASN A 103 4.54 -1.78 0.09
CA ASN A 103 4.49 -1.46 -1.35
C ASN A 103 5.87 -1.39 -2.03
N PRO A 104 6.91 -0.75 -1.44
CA PRO A 104 8.25 -0.79 -2.01
C PRO A 104 8.81 -2.21 -2.12
N LYS A 105 8.66 -3.01 -1.07
CA LYS A 105 9.11 -4.42 -1.08
C LYS A 105 8.43 -5.19 -2.19
N TRP A 106 7.12 -5.04 -2.33
CA TRP A 106 6.36 -5.69 -3.39
C TRP A 106 6.78 -5.23 -4.78
N GLY A 107 6.90 -3.92 -5.01
CA GLY A 107 7.34 -3.38 -6.29
C GLY A 107 8.67 -3.98 -6.75
N HIS A 108 9.66 -4.03 -5.83
CA HIS A 108 10.94 -4.67 -6.09
C HIS A 108 10.83 -6.18 -6.32
N ALA A 109 10.04 -6.89 -5.51
CA ALA A 109 9.86 -8.33 -5.63
C ALA A 109 9.21 -8.70 -6.97
N ALA A 110 8.10 -8.03 -7.33
CA ALA A 110 7.40 -8.28 -8.58
C ALA A 110 8.25 -7.93 -9.82
N ALA A 111 8.91 -6.77 -9.81
CA ALA A 111 9.83 -6.40 -10.90
C ALA A 111 10.97 -7.41 -11.03
N SER A 112 11.54 -7.89 -9.92
CA SER A 112 12.62 -8.90 -9.95
C SER A 112 12.17 -10.27 -10.49
N ILE A 113 10.91 -10.65 -10.29
CA ILE A 113 10.33 -11.89 -10.86
C ILE A 113 10.23 -11.77 -12.38
N LEU A 114 9.85 -10.60 -12.89
CA LEU A 114 9.74 -10.34 -14.32
C LEU A 114 11.08 -10.04 -15.00
N GLY A 115 12.13 -9.73 -14.23
CA GLY A 115 13.43 -9.31 -14.76
C GLY A 115 13.30 -8.03 -15.61
N MET A 116 13.95 -8.00 -16.77
CA MET A 116 13.92 -6.84 -17.66
C MET A 116 12.51 -6.43 -18.15
N TYR A 117 11.56 -7.36 -18.14
CA TYR A 117 10.17 -7.05 -18.50
C TYR A 117 9.42 -6.29 -17.40
N GLY A 118 9.88 -6.34 -16.16
CA GLY A 118 9.25 -5.67 -15.02
C GLY A 118 9.36 -4.15 -15.01
N VAL A 119 10.26 -3.59 -15.84
CA VAL A 119 10.46 -2.13 -15.99
C VAL A 119 9.92 -1.57 -17.30
N LEU A 120 9.25 -2.39 -18.11
CA LEU A 120 8.66 -1.94 -19.36
C LEU A 120 7.36 -1.18 -19.11
N GLN A 121 7.24 -0.02 -19.76
CA GLN A 121 6.04 0.81 -19.69
C GLN A 121 4.93 0.28 -20.60
N LYS A 122 3.70 0.72 -20.33
CA LYS A 122 2.46 0.25 -20.98
C LYS A 122 2.47 0.26 -22.51
N ASP A 123 3.26 1.14 -23.11
CA ASP A 123 3.32 1.29 -24.57
C ASP A 123 4.28 0.29 -25.27
N SER A 124 5.01 -0.50 -24.49
CA SER A 124 5.87 -1.56 -25.02
C SER A 124 5.05 -2.78 -25.44
N LYS A 125 5.27 -3.29 -26.65
CA LYS A 125 4.64 -4.53 -27.12
C LYS A 125 5.00 -5.79 -26.31
N TRP A 126 6.03 -5.70 -25.48
CA TRP A 126 6.54 -6.79 -24.64
C TRP A 126 6.14 -6.68 -23.17
N VAL A 127 5.40 -5.63 -22.82
CA VAL A 127 5.05 -5.35 -21.44
C VAL A 127 4.06 -6.39 -20.89
N PRO A 128 4.38 -7.07 -19.78
CA PRO A 128 3.41 -7.92 -19.10
C PRO A 128 2.40 -7.08 -18.32
N LEU A 129 1.18 -7.58 -18.17
CA LEU A 129 0.13 -7.00 -17.32
C LEU A 129 -0.11 -5.49 -17.58
N SER A 130 0.00 -5.09 -18.87
CA SER A 130 -0.20 -3.70 -19.30
C SER A 130 0.61 -2.66 -18.52
N GLY A 131 1.81 -3.02 -18.05
CA GLY A 131 2.72 -2.12 -17.32
C GLY A 131 2.37 -1.88 -15.85
N ARG A 132 1.44 -2.64 -15.27
CA ARG A 132 1.04 -2.47 -13.87
C ARG A 132 2.19 -2.70 -12.90
N ILE A 133 3.09 -3.63 -13.19
CA ILE A 133 4.23 -3.92 -12.32
C ILE A 133 5.27 -2.80 -12.38
N GLU A 134 5.56 -2.26 -13.56
CA GLU A 134 6.40 -1.05 -13.70
C GLU A 134 5.80 0.11 -12.91
N TYR A 135 4.50 0.32 -13.02
CA TYR A 135 3.82 1.36 -12.28
C TYR A 135 3.97 1.17 -10.77
N VAL A 136 3.71 -0.02 -10.23
CA VAL A 136 3.88 -0.32 -8.79
C VAL A 136 5.35 -0.13 -8.38
N TYR A 137 6.30 -0.61 -9.16
CA TYR A 137 7.74 -0.45 -8.91
C TYR A 137 8.15 1.02 -8.87
N ARG A 138 7.74 1.81 -9.83
CA ARG A 138 8.06 3.25 -9.93
C ARG A 138 7.42 4.05 -8.79
N TRP A 139 6.19 3.75 -8.42
CA TRP A 139 5.49 4.40 -7.31
C TRP A 139 5.92 3.91 -5.92
N ALA A 140 6.66 2.83 -5.84
CA ALA A 140 7.21 2.31 -4.58
C ALA A 140 8.09 3.33 -3.84
N PHE A 141 8.70 4.27 -4.56
CA PHE A 141 9.52 5.34 -3.99
C PHE A 141 8.70 6.53 -3.45
N TYR A 142 7.41 6.57 -3.70
CA TYR A 142 6.54 7.64 -3.21
C TYR A 142 6.18 7.43 -1.73
N THR A 143 7.15 7.67 -0.86
CA THR A 143 7.01 7.45 0.59
C THR A 143 6.68 8.72 1.38
N HIS A 144 6.70 9.90 0.76
CA HIS A 144 6.60 11.19 1.44
C HIS A 144 5.16 11.75 1.50
N GLY A 145 4.28 11.39 0.57
CA GLY A 145 2.90 11.87 0.57
C GLY A 145 2.13 11.48 1.84
N HIS A 146 1.22 12.35 2.28
CA HIS A 146 0.36 12.15 3.46
C HIS A 146 1.11 11.96 4.79
N GLY A 147 2.29 12.56 4.92
CA GLY A 147 3.21 12.41 6.06
C GLY A 147 4.20 11.26 5.88
N THR A 148 5.46 11.51 6.23
CA THR A 148 6.53 10.50 6.11
C THR A 148 6.32 9.33 7.07
N ASN A 149 7.10 8.27 6.90
CA ASN A 149 7.08 7.13 7.82
C ASN A 149 7.41 7.56 9.27
N GLU A 150 8.31 8.53 9.44
CA GLU A 150 8.70 9.09 10.73
C GLU A 150 7.52 9.79 11.40
N ILE A 151 6.77 10.61 10.65
CA ILE A 151 5.56 11.28 11.15
C ILE A 151 4.49 10.24 11.54
N GLN A 152 4.30 9.18 10.76
CA GLN A 152 3.36 8.12 11.12
C GLN A 152 3.78 7.40 12.40
N LYS A 153 5.07 7.11 12.56
CA LYS A 153 5.63 6.50 13.79
C LYS A 153 5.44 7.42 15.00
N ASP A 154 5.70 8.73 14.84
CA ASP A 154 5.49 9.70 15.93
C ASP A 154 4.01 9.77 16.35
N ILE A 155 3.08 9.76 15.41
CA ILE A 155 1.64 9.71 15.71
C ILE A 155 1.27 8.43 16.47
N ILE A 156 1.77 7.27 16.03
CA ILE A 156 1.54 6.00 16.71
C ILE A 156 2.11 6.04 18.13
N ALA A 157 3.34 6.50 18.28
CA ALA A 157 4.01 6.58 19.58
C ALA A 157 3.28 7.51 20.55
N THR A 158 2.95 8.72 20.09
CA THR A 158 2.40 9.76 20.99
C THR A 158 0.90 9.60 21.23
N ARG A 159 0.11 9.33 20.18
CA ARG A 159 -1.36 9.23 20.28
C ARG A 159 -1.85 7.81 20.51
N GLY A 160 -1.13 6.80 20.02
CA GLY A 160 -1.47 5.40 20.20
C GLY A 160 -0.97 4.80 21.50
N LEU A 161 0.30 5.05 21.83
CA LEU A 161 0.99 4.48 22.97
C LEU A 161 1.13 5.45 24.17
N GLY A 162 0.75 6.72 24.02
CA GLY A 162 0.87 7.72 25.07
C GLY A 162 2.31 8.11 25.42
N LEU A 163 3.28 7.85 24.55
CA LEU A 163 4.67 8.21 24.76
C LEU A 163 4.89 9.74 24.66
N PRO A 164 5.86 10.33 25.39
CA PRO A 164 6.16 11.74 25.28
C PRO A 164 6.66 12.09 23.88
N ARG A 165 6.34 13.31 23.44
CA ARG A 165 6.88 13.81 22.16
C ARG A 165 8.38 13.98 22.26
N SER A 166 9.12 13.54 21.23
CA SER A 166 10.52 13.96 21.07
C SER A 166 10.57 15.47 20.89
N ARG A 167 11.41 16.13 21.64
CA ARG A 167 11.66 17.58 21.52
C ARG A 167 12.53 17.88 20.31
#